data_e2a8ea413b150b1c63fc4a8845e6d2ab
#
_entry.id   e2a8ea413b150b1c63fc4a8845e6d2ab
#
_cell.length_a   1.000
_cell.length_b   1.000
_cell.length_c   1.000
_cell.angle_alpha   90.00
_cell.angle_beta   90.00
_cell.angle_gamma   90.00
#
_symmetry.space_group_name_H-M   'P 1'
#
loop_
_entity.id
_entity.type
_entity.pdbx_description
1 polymer ?
#
loop_
_entity_poly.entity_id
_entity_poly.type
_entity_poly.pdbx_seq_one_letter_code
_entity_poly.pdbx_strand_id
1 'polypeptide(L)'
;RGKKGKKSPNYLDERYSKEYEIFQNLGGLITHRYPILSEYYDSAGTATGHYFHQDLLVSQFIHEASPERHIDIGSRIDGFVAHVASFRKIEILDIRDLEDSAHENISFLKADLTSSDFSYSNVSDSISCLHAIEHFGLGRYNDPIDPAGHLKGMTNIIKMLKPGGTLYLSFPIGKGNEIHFNAHRVFNPDDVFSWKPIIDGGLELKRFDYVDDHGDLYKNIQITDIDLPNYGCGIYTFEKVNKLS
;
A
#
# COMPACT_ATOMS: atom_id res chain seq x y z
N ARG A 1 1.98 29.74 8.78
CA ARG A 1 1.09 29.39 7.64
C ARG A 1 0.69 30.69 6.95
N GLY A 2 1.47 31.10 5.92
CA GLY A 2 1.14 32.25 5.07
C GLY A 2 -0.07 31.89 4.20
N LYS A 3 -1.18 32.62 4.34
CA LYS A 3 -2.30 32.56 3.41
C LYS A 3 -1.77 32.92 2.02
N LYS A 4 -1.58 31.95 1.13
CA LYS A 4 -1.44 32.21 -0.30
C LYS A 4 -2.75 32.85 -0.75
N GLY A 5 -2.74 34.15 -1.01
CA GLY A 5 -3.91 34.89 -1.50
C GLY A 5 -4.36 34.24 -2.81
N LYS A 6 -5.62 33.80 -2.87
CA LYS A 6 -6.26 33.37 -4.12
C LYS A 6 -6.22 34.57 -5.08
N LYS A 7 -5.33 34.54 -6.08
CA LYS A 7 -5.34 35.51 -7.17
C LYS A 7 -6.66 35.38 -7.92
N SER A 8 -7.26 36.51 -8.30
CA SER A 8 -8.57 36.52 -8.95
C SER A 8 -8.55 35.70 -10.25
N PRO A 9 -9.67 35.09 -10.65
CA PRO A 9 -9.78 34.35 -11.92
C PRO A 9 -9.27 35.16 -13.12
N ASN A 10 -9.57 36.46 -13.19
CA ASN A 10 -9.15 37.35 -14.28
C ASN A 10 -7.62 37.42 -14.48
N TYR A 11 -6.81 37.31 -13.41
CA TYR A 11 -5.34 37.39 -13.55
C TYR A 11 -4.77 36.19 -14.33
N LEU A 12 -5.30 35.01 -14.15
CA LEU A 12 -4.83 33.80 -14.85
C LEU A 12 -5.24 33.84 -16.33
N ASP A 13 -6.43 34.35 -16.63
CA ASP A 13 -6.90 34.55 -18.02
C ASP A 13 -6.05 35.59 -18.74
N GLU A 14 -5.70 36.70 -18.10
CA GLU A 14 -4.82 37.73 -18.66
C GLU A 14 -3.40 37.18 -18.92
N ARG A 15 -2.87 36.39 -17.98
CA ARG A 15 -1.56 35.74 -18.15
C ARG A 15 -1.57 34.78 -19.33
N TYR A 16 -2.57 33.91 -19.41
CA TYR A 16 -2.73 32.96 -20.52
C TYR A 16 -2.85 33.67 -21.88
N SER A 17 -3.67 34.72 -21.95
CA SER A 17 -3.84 35.48 -23.18
C SER A 17 -2.55 36.15 -23.65
N LYS A 18 -1.78 36.70 -22.72
CA LYS A 18 -0.48 37.29 -23.02
C LYS A 18 0.55 36.25 -23.47
N GLU A 19 0.61 35.08 -22.81
CA GLU A 19 1.50 33.99 -23.19
C GLU A 19 1.10 33.38 -24.55
N TYR A 20 -0.19 33.31 -24.87
CA TYR A 20 -0.72 32.92 -26.16
C TYR A 20 -0.22 33.86 -27.30
N GLU A 21 -0.30 35.18 -27.11
CA GLU A 21 0.20 36.17 -28.06
C GLU A 21 1.71 36.08 -28.24
N ILE A 22 2.46 35.91 -27.15
CA ILE A 22 3.93 35.72 -27.20
C ILE A 22 4.27 34.49 -28.04
N PHE A 23 3.59 33.37 -27.83
CA PHE A 23 3.85 32.13 -28.58
C PHE A 23 3.62 32.32 -30.07
N GLN A 24 2.52 33.00 -30.47
CA GLN A 24 2.24 33.32 -31.86
C GLN A 24 3.32 34.26 -32.47
N ASN A 25 3.73 35.30 -31.73
CA ASN A 25 4.71 36.25 -32.19
C ASN A 25 6.10 35.63 -32.37
N LEU A 26 6.42 34.55 -31.64
CA LEU A 26 7.60 33.73 -31.83
C LEU A 26 7.51 32.74 -32.99
N GLY A 27 6.42 32.79 -33.75
CA GLY A 27 6.20 31.91 -34.92
C GLY A 27 5.53 30.57 -34.57
N GLY A 28 5.00 30.41 -33.37
CA GLY A 28 4.28 29.21 -32.95
C GLY A 28 2.93 29.07 -33.68
N LEU A 29 2.65 27.90 -34.30
CA LEU A 29 1.36 27.61 -34.92
C LEU A 29 0.42 26.98 -33.91
N ILE A 30 -0.65 27.67 -33.52
CA ILE A 30 -1.68 27.20 -32.59
C ILE A 30 -2.87 26.68 -33.38
N THR A 31 -3.13 25.38 -33.26
CA THR A 31 -4.26 24.72 -33.93
C THR A 31 -5.54 24.72 -33.08
N HIS A 32 -5.41 24.65 -31.75
CA HIS A 32 -6.54 24.66 -30.81
C HIS A 32 -6.18 25.47 -29.57
N ARG A 33 -7.19 26.14 -29.00
CA ARG A 33 -7.04 26.87 -27.75
C ARG A 33 -7.60 26.02 -26.60
N TYR A 34 -6.74 25.62 -25.66
CA TYR A 34 -7.13 24.80 -24.53
C TYR A 34 -6.49 25.33 -23.24
N PRO A 35 -7.11 26.29 -22.51
CA PRO A 35 -6.53 26.88 -21.32
C PRO A 35 -6.54 25.92 -20.14
N ILE A 36 -5.36 25.67 -19.54
CA ILE A 36 -5.19 24.98 -18.27
C ILE A 36 -4.61 26.00 -17.28
N LEU A 37 -5.49 26.61 -16.47
CA LEU A 37 -5.12 27.72 -15.61
C LEU A 37 -4.85 27.31 -14.16
N SER A 38 -5.38 26.16 -13.74
CA SER A 38 -5.25 25.65 -12.38
C SER A 38 -3.82 25.26 -12.01
N GLU A 39 -3.01 24.83 -13.00
CA GLU A 39 -1.69 24.25 -12.80
C GLU A 39 -0.54 25.29 -12.73
N TYR A 40 -0.79 26.56 -13.00
CA TYR A 40 0.25 27.60 -13.01
C TYR A 40 1.06 27.70 -11.71
N TYR A 41 0.51 27.23 -10.60
CA TYR A 41 1.11 27.31 -9.27
C TYR A 41 1.11 25.95 -8.56
N ASP A 42 0.79 24.90 -9.28
CA ASP A 42 0.80 23.55 -8.70
C ASP A 42 2.25 23.06 -8.49
N SER A 43 2.41 22.23 -7.48
CA SER A 43 3.67 21.50 -7.28
C SER A 43 3.72 20.31 -8.24
N ALA A 44 4.91 19.79 -8.49
CA ALA A 44 5.12 18.59 -9.30
C ALA A 44 4.51 17.29 -8.71
N GLY A 45 3.88 17.40 -7.55
CA GLY A 45 3.29 16.30 -6.79
C GLY A 45 3.74 16.31 -5.33
N THR A 46 3.37 15.29 -4.59
CA THR A 46 3.74 15.11 -3.18
C THR A 46 4.47 13.79 -2.99
N ALA A 47 5.62 13.84 -2.32
CA ALA A 47 6.43 12.67 -1.99
C ALA A 47 6.25 12.30 -0.51
N THR A 48 4.99 12.18 -0.06
CA THR A 48 4.61 11.91 1.33
C THR A 48 3.39 10.98 1.41
N GLY A 49 3.13 10.45 2.60
CA GLY A 49 1.93 9.68 2.92
C GLY A 49 2.12 8.17 2.82
N HIS A 50 1.13 7.45 3.31
CA HIS A 50 1.20 6.01 3.53
C HIS A 50 1.56 5.25 2.26
N TYR A 51 0.77 5.41 1.20
CA TYR A 51 0.95 4.67 -0.05
C TYR A 51 2.26 5.01 -0.74
N PHE A 52 2.64 6.30 -0.80
CA PHE A 52 3.88 6.70 -1.44
C PHE A 52 5.09 6.01 -0.80
N HIS A 53 5.18 6.08 0.53
CA HIS A 53 6.33 5.54 1.25
C HIS A 53 6.32 4.01 1.33
N GLN A 54 5.19 3.37 1.66
CA GLN A 54 5.14 1.92 1.76
C GLN A 54 5.40 1.24 0.42
N ASP A 55 4.81 1.76 -0.66
CA ASP A 55 4.90 1.13 -1.99
C ASP A 55 6.35 1.14 -2.49
N LEU A 56 7.04 2.29 -2.37
CA LEU A 56 8.44 2.39 -2.75
C LEU A 56 9.37 1.58 -1.83
N LEU A 57 9.16 1.66 -0.51
CA LEU A 57 10.04 1.00 0.46
C LEU A 57 9.95 -0.53 0.34
N VAL A 58 8.73 -1.07 0.29
CA VAL A 58 8.53 -2.52 0.19
C VAL A 58 8.95 -3.04 -1.18
N SER A 59 8.71 -2.29 -2.26
CA SER A 59 9.22 -2.65 -3.59
C SER A 59 10.75 -2.73 -3.61
N GLN A 60 11.44 -1.79 -2.94
CA GLN A 60 12.89 -1.84 -2.78
C GLN A 60 13.34 -3.09 -2.02
N PHE A 61 12.68 -3.45 -0.91
CA PHE A 61 13.01 -4.66 -0.15
C PHE A 61 12.86 -5.93 -0.99
N ILE A 62 11.79 -6.02 -1.80
CA ILE A 62 11.57 -7.15 -2.70
C ILE A 62 12.63 -7.21 -3.79
N HIS A 63 13.04 -6.06 -4.33
CA HIS A 63 14.11 -6.00 -5.31
C HIS A 63 15.44 -6.50 -4.73
N GLU A 64 15.82 -6.03 -3.55
CA GLU A 64 17.05 -6.41 -2.85
C GLU A 64 17.05 -7.89 -2.45
N ALA A 65 15.92 -8.40 -1.94
CA ALA A 65 15.76 -9.79 -1.52
C ALA A 65 15.73 -10.77 -2.70
N SER A 66 15.29 -10.31 -3.89
CA SER A 66 15.20 -11.14 -5.11
C SER A 66 14.56 -12.52 -4.89
N PRO A 67 13.34 -12.63 -4.29
CA PRO A 67 12.72 -13.90 -3.98
C PRO A 67 12.44 -14.73 -5.25
N GLU A 68 12.29 -16.05 -5.12
CA GLU A 68 11.91 -16.90 -6.26
C GLU A 68 10.50 -16.57 -6.75
N ARG A 69 9.56 -16.41 -5.83
CA ARG A 69 8.15 -16.11 -6.11
C ARG A 69 7.65 -15.05 -5.16
N HIS A 70 7.01 -14.01 -5.69
CA HIS A 70 6.34 -12.98 -4.89
C HIS A 70 4.84 -12.98 -5.15
N ILE A 71 4.05 -13.03 -4.06
CA ILE A 71 2.59 -12.95 -4.08
C ILE A 71 2.17 -11.70 -3.31
N ASP A 72 1.29 -10.91 -3.89
CA ASP A 72 0.66 -9.75 -3.25
C ASP A 72 -0.80 -10.01 -2.89
N ILE A 73 -1.24 -9.50 -1.75
CA ILE A 73 -2.60 -9.64 -1.27
C ILE A 73 -3.28 -8.27 -1.25
N GLY A 74 -4.16 -8.05 -2.23
CA GLY A 74 -5.11 -6.94 -2.23
C GLY A 74 -4.56 -5.53 -2.42
N SER A 75 -3.30 -5.36 -2.81
CA SER A 75 -2.71 -4.04 -3.01
C SER A 75 -3.23 -3.34 -4.28
N ARG A 76 -3.01 -2.04 -4.37
CA ARG A 76 -3.43 -1.25 -5.54
C ARG A 76 -2.58 -1.58 -6.75
N ILE A 77 -3.26 -1.81 -7.89
CA ILE A 77 -2.60 -2.14 -9.17
C ILE A 77 -1.78 -0.95 -9.69
N ASP A 78 -2.34 0.26 -9.62
CA ASP A 78 -1.73 1.51 -10.09
C ASP A 78 -0.69 2.12 -9.12
N GLY A 79 -0.40 1.42 -8.03
CA GLY A 79 0.59 1.78 -7.03
C GLY A 79 1.65 0.70 -6.87
N PHE A 80 1.63 -0.01 -5.73
CA PHE A 80 2.62 -1.02 -5.37
C PHE A 80 2.84 -2.09 -6.46
N VAL A 81 1.76 -2.65 -7.02
CA VAL A 81 1.87 -3.70 -8.04
C VAL A 81 2.64 -3.21 -9.26
N ALA A 82 2.36 -2.00 -9.74
CA ALA A 82 3.07 -1.42 -10.90
C ALA A 82 4.57 -1.22 -10.60
N HIS A 83 4.93 -0.83 -9.36
CA HIS A 83 6.34 -0.70 -8.96
C HIS A 83 7.05 -2.05 -9.04
N VAL A 84 6.49 -3.11 -8.46
CA VAL A 84 7.10 -4.44 -8.45
C VAL A 84 7.12 -5.05 -9.86
N ALA A 85 6.04 -4.91 -10.62
CA ALA A 85 5.93 -5.44 -11.99
C ALA A 85 6.97 -4.83 -12.95
N SER A 86 7.51 -3.65 -12.64
CA SER A 86 8.54 -3.01 -13.46
C SER A 86 9.86 -3.77 -13.50
N PHE A 87 10.14 -4.64 -12.51
CA PHE A 87 11.41 -5.36 -12.43
C PHE A 87 11.28 -6.89 -12.22
N ARG A 88 10.07 -7.40 -11.90
CA ARG A 88 9.85 -8.83 -11.69
C ARG A 88 8.37 -9.23 -11.85
N LYS A 89 8.14 -10.54 -11.92
CA LYS A 89 6.78 -11.10 -11.83
C LYS A 89 6.20 -10.92 -10.44
N ILE A 90 4.91 -10.55 -10.40
CA ILE A 90 4.08 -10.43 -9.20
C ILE A 90 2.74 -11.13 -9.47
N GLU A 91 2.33 -11.97 -8.53
CA GLU A 91 1.03 -12.65 -8.55
C GLU A 91 0.12 -11.99 -7.52
N ILE A 92 -1.07 -11.57 -7.94
CA ILE A 92 -2.00 -10.84 -7.09
C ILE A 92 -3.14 -11.78 -6.70
N LEU A 93 -3.42 -11.86 -5.40
CA LEU A 93 -4.62 -12.49 -4.86
C LEU A 93 -5.55 -11.40 -4.31
N ASP A 94 -6.77 -11.34 -4.84
CA ASP A 94 -7.79 -10.40 -4.37
C ASP A 94 -9.18 -11.06 -4.46
N ILE A 95 -10.10 -10.66 -3.59
CA ILE A 95 -11.49 -11.11 -3.65
C ILE A 95 -12.27 -10.43 -4.79
N ARG A 96 -11.82 -9.26 -5.22
CA ARG A 96 -12.39 -8.52 -6.36
C ARG A 96 -11.88 -9.10 -7.67
N ASP A 97 -12.59 -8.85 -8.76
CA ASP A 97 -12.12 -9.19 -10.09
C ASP A 97 -11.10 -8.16 -10.59
N LEU A 98 -10.10 -8.63 -11.32
CA LEU A 98 -9.17 -7.80 -12.08
C LEU A 98 -9.26 -8.21 -13.55
N GLU A 99 -9.31 -7.21 -14.43
CA GLU A 99 -9.21 -7.44 -15.88
C GLU A 99 -7.80 -7.92 -16.25
N ASP A 100 -7.71 -8.69 -17.33
CA ASP A 100 -6.43 -9.18 -17.83
C ASP A 100 -5.48 -8.03 -18.15
N SER A 101 -4.25 -8.17 -17.73
CA SER A 101 -3.20 -7.19 -17.98
C SER A 101 -2.43 -7.55 -19.26
N ALA A 102 -2.11 -6.52 -20.07
CA ALA A 102 -1.18 -6.67 -21.18
C ALA A 102 0.29 -6.87 -20.74
N HIS A 103 0.57 -6.72 -19.45
CA HIS A 103 1.91 -6.84 -18.87
C HIS A 103 2.17 -8.24 -18.35
N GLU A 104 3.17 -8.92 -18.94
CA GLU A 104 3.54 -10.31 -18.62
C GLU A 104 3.98 -10.54 -17.18
N ASN A 105 4.42 -9.48 -16.50
CA ASN A 105 4.84 -9.53 -15.11
C ASN A 105 3.69 -9.49 -14.11
N ILE A 106 2.45 -9.27 -14.55
CA ILE A 106 1.27 -9.21 -13.68
C ILE A 106 0.39 -10.43 -13.95
N SER A 107 0.17 -11.24 -12.93
CA SER A 107 -0.82 -12.32 -12.96
C SER A 107 -1.79 -12.17 -11.80
N PHE A 108 -3.01 -12.62 -11.99
CA PHE A 108 -4.10 -12.44 -11.04
C PHE A 108 -4.81 -13.77 -10.75
N LEU A 109 -5.15 -13.97 -9.47
CA LEU A 109 -6.00 -15.04 -9.01
C LEU A 109 -7.07 -14.48 -8.07
N LYS A 110 -8.34 -14.63 -8.42
CA LYS A 110 -9.45 -14.30 -7.53
C LYS A 110 -9.51 -15.31 -6.38
N ALA A 111 -9.37 -14.81 -5.15
CA ALA A 111 -9.39 -15.64 -3.95
C ALA A 111 -9.91 -14.87 -2.74
N ASP A 112 -10.70 -15.55 -1.91
CA ASP A 112 -11.09 -15.09 -0.58
C ASP A 112 -10.13 -15.69 0.46
N LEU A 113 -9.24 -14.85 1.00
CA LEU A 113 -8.26 -15.25 2.01
C LEU A 113 -8.91 -15.54 3.38
N THR A 114 -10.17 -15.17 3.59
CA THR A 114 -10.91 -15.49 4.84
C THR A 114 -11.59 -16.84 4.80
N SER A 115 -11.65 -17.49 3.62
CA SER A 115 -12.30 -18.78 3.42
C SER A 115 -11.60 -19.92 4.16
N SER A 116 -12.39 -20.80 4.77
CA SER A 116 -11.91 -22.06 5.36
C SER A 116 -11.40 -23.06 4.31
N ASP A 117 -11.88 -22.95 3.08
CA ASP A 117 -11.52 -23.83 1.96
C ASP A 117 -10.24 -23.42 1.26
N PHE A 118 -9.60 -22.36 1.74
CA PHE A 118 -8.33 -21.88 1.20
C PHE A 118 -7.22 -22.93 1.40
N SER A 119 -6.70 -23.47 0.30
CA SER A 119 -5.86 -24.67 0.33
C SER A 119 -4.37 -24.46 0.02
N TYR A 120 -3.96 -23.26 -0.37
CA TYR A 120 -2.54 -22.98 -0.69
C TYR A 120 -1.66 -23.07 0.56
N SER A 121 -0.53 -23.77 0.46
CA SER A 121 0.42 -23.95 1.57
C SER A 121 1.85 -23.98 1.03
N ASN A 122 2.76 -23.25 1.67
CA ASN A 122 4.20 -23.20 1.35
C ASN A 122 4.48 -22.96 -0.15
N VAL A 123 3.75 -22.03 -0.76
CA VAL A 123 3.81 -21.75 -2.21
C VAL A 123 4.71 -20.60 -2.58
N SER A 124 5.04 -19.72 -1.64
CA SER A 124 5.86 -18.52 -1.91
C SER A 124 6.89 -18.27 -0.81
N ASP A 125 8.05 -17.77 -1.17
CA ASP A 125 9.11 -17.32 -0.28
C ASP A 125 9.00 -15.80 0.04
N SER A 126 8.07 -15.09 -0.61
CA SER A 126 7.82 -13.67 -0.37
C SER A 126 6.35 -13.34 -0.56
N ILE A 127 5.74 -12.71 0.44
CA ILE A 127 4.34 -12.26 0.38
C ILE A 127 4.25 -10.81 0.87
N SER A 128 3.44 -9.99 0.19
CA SER A 128 3.03 -8.67 0.67
C SER A 128 1.53 -8.62 0.92
N CYS A 129 1.13 -7.88 1.96
CA CYS A 129 -0.25 -7.52 2.26
C CYS A 129 -0.23 -6.09 2.79
N LEU A 130 -0.40 -5.11 1.89
CA LEU A 130 -0.20 -3.70 2.18
C LEU A 130 -1.52 -2.95 2.14
N HIS A 131 -1.92 -2.39 3.30
CA HIS A 131 -3.23 -1.72 3.46
C HIS A 131 -4.41 -2.56 2.93
N ALA A 132 -4.43 -3.86 3.28
CA ALA A 132 -5.49 -4.79 2.87
C ALA A 132 -6.09 -5.54 4.06
N ILE A 133 -5.28 -6.07 4.97
CA ILE A 133 -5.73 -6.94 6.07
C ILE A 133 -6.75 -6.26 7.00
N GLU A 134 -6.66 -4.93 7.16
CA GLU A 134 -7.56 -4.13 8.00
C GLU A 134 -9.00 -4.12 7.49
N HIS A 135 -9.22 -4.49 6.24
CA HIS A 135 -10.55 -4.52 5.62
C HIS A 135 -11.25 -5.88 5.76
N PHE A 136 -10.50 -6.96 6.00
CA PHE A 136 -11.02 -8.33 5.94
C PHE A 136 -12.14 -8.55 6.95
N GLY A 137 -13.28 -9.06 6.47
CA GLY A 137 -14.48 -9.34 7.28
C GLY A 137 -15.33 -8.11 7.58
N LEU A 138 -15.10 -6.95 6.94
CA LEU A 138 -15.93 -5.75 7.09
C LEU A 138 -17.00 -5.58 5.99
N GLY A 139 -17.04 -6.43 4.98
CA GLY A 139 -17.99 -6.37 3.86
C GLY A 139 -17.72 -5.25 2.86
N ARG A 140 -16.59 -4.54 2.98
CA ARG A 140 -16.26 -3.38 2.13
C ARG A 140 -16.14 -3.75 0.66
N TYR A 141 -15.62 -4.93 0.38
CA TYR A 141 -15.38 -5.45 -0.96
C TYR A 141 -16.28 -6.64 -1.31
N ASN A 142 -17.48 -6.67 -0.72
CA ASN A 142 -18.42 -7.77 -0.82
C ASN A 142 -17.88 -9.08 -0.22
N ASP A 143 -16.95 -8.96 0.71
CA ASP A 143 -16.41 -10.04 1.53
C ASP A 143 -17.42 -10.43 2.63
N PRO A 144 -17.42 -11.68 3.10
CA PRO A 144 -18.28 -12.11 4.21
C PRO A 144 -18.01 -11.29 5.47
N ILE A 145 -19.10 -10.91 6.17
CA ILE A 145 -18.99 -10.21 7.47
C ILE A 145 -18.45 -11.18 8.53
N ASP A 146 -17.27 -10.86 9.06
CA ASP A 146 -16.61 -11.65 10.10
C ASP A 146 -15.70 -10.75 10.96
N PRO A 147 -16.03 -10.53 12.25
CA PRO A 147 -15.16 -9.77 13.14
C PRO A 147 -13.72 -10.30 13.23
N ALA A 148 -13.52 -11.60 13.02
CA ALA A 148 -12.21 -12.27 13.00
C ALA A 148 -11.61 -12.40 11.59
N GLY A 149 -12.18 -11.78 10.56
CA GLY A 149 -11.77 -11.92 9.17
C GLY A 149 -10.27 -11.63 8.94
N HIS A 150 -9.73 -10.60 9.58
CA HIS A 150 -8.30 -10.28 9.53
C HIS A 150 -7.41 -11.40 10.10
N LEU A 151 -7.83 -12.08 11.18
CA LEU A 151 -7.09 -13.21 11.76
C LEU A 151 -7.15 -14.45 10.87
N LYS A 152 -8.31 -14.73 10.28
CA LYS A 152 -8.48 -15.82 9.30
C LYS A 152 -7.63 -15.59 8.06
N GLY A 153 -7.68 -14.37 7.52
CA GLY A 153 -6.84 -13.97 6.39
C GLY A 153 -5.35 -14.12 6.70
N MET A 154 -4.91 -13.65 7.87
CA MET A 154 -3.53 -13.78 8.31
C MET A 154 -3.11 -15.25 8.44
N THR A 155 -3.99 -16.13 8.95
CA THR A 155 -3.73 -17.59 9.00
C THR A 155 -3.42 -18.14 7.62
N ASN A 156 -4.21 -17.80 6.62
CA ASN A 156 -4.04 -18.29 5.25
C ASN A 156 -2.81 -17.66 4.56
N ILE A 157 -2.52 -16.38 4.80
CA ILE A 157 -1.29 -15.72 4.32
C ILE A 157 -0.04 -16.45 4.86
N ILE A 158 0.01 -16.71 6.16
CA ILE A 158 1.15 -17.39 6.79
C ILE A 158 1.28 -18.84 6.31
N LYS A 159 0.14 -19.51 6.06
CA LYS A 159 0.12 -20.87 5.50
C LYS A 159 0.74 -20.92 4.11
N MET A 160 0.50 -19.91 3.27
CA MET A 160 1.12 -19.80 1.94
C MET A 160 2.62 -19.57 1.99
N LEU A 161 3.11 -18.89 3.03
CA LEU A 161 4.52 -18.54 3.14
C LEU A 161 5.36 -19.78 3.46
N LYS A 162 6.42 -20.00 2.67
CA LYS A 162 7.42 -21.05 2.94
C LYS A 162 8.16 -20.76 4.26
N PRO A 163 8.66 -21.78 4.96
CA PRO A 163 9.66 -21.58 6.03
C PRO A 163 10.87 -20.79 5.50
N GLY A 164 11.36 -19.82 6.26
CA GLY A 164 12.41 -18.88 5.85
C GLY A 164 11.92 -17.75 4.91
N GLY A 165 10.65 -17.76 4.54
CA GLY A 165 10.08 -16.75 3.68
C GLY A 165 9.77 -15.44 4.43
N THR A 166 9.64 -14.34 3.66
CA THR A 166 9.40 -13.00 4.17
C THR A 166 7.96 -12.55 3.93
N LEU A 167 7.32 -12.01 4.97
CA LEU A 167 6.03 -11.33 4.88
C LEU A 167 6.23 -9.83 5.09
N TYR A 168 5.84 -9.03 4.11
CA TYR A 168 5.69 -7.59 4.22
C TYR A 168 4.24 -7.27 4.53
N LEU A 169 3.99 -6.67 5.68
CA LEU A 169 2.65 -6.38 6.16
C LEU A 169 2.54 -4.90 6.48
N SER A 170 1.48 -4.23 6.03
CA SER A 170 1.19 -2.87 6.48
C SER A 170 -0.29 -2.67 6.73
N PHE A 171 -0.60 -1.81 7.68
CA PHE A 171 -1.96 -1.42 8.04
C PHE A 171 -1.96 -0.10 8.82
N PRO A 172 -3.15 0.54 8.95
CA PRO A 172 -3.29 1.74 9.78
C PRO A 172 -2.98 1.46 11.24
N ILE A 173 -2.14 2.32 11.84
CA ILE A 173 -1.79 2.27 13.26
C ILE A 173 -2.22 3.54 13.98
N GLY A 174 -2.57 3.40 15.28
CA GLY A 174 -3.01 4.50 16.11
C GLY A 174 -2.87 4.19 17.60
N LYS A 175 -3.43 5.07 18.44
CA LYS A 175 -3.34 5.00 19.92
C LYS A 175 -4.13 3.86 20.56
N GLY A 176 -4.96 3.17 19.78
CA GLY A 176 -5.78 2.05 20.26
C GLY A 176 -6.40 1.28 19.09
N ASN A 177 -7.06 0.18 19.43
CA ASN A 177 -7.75 -0.63 18.44
C ASN A 177 -9.13 -0.05 18.15
N GLU A 178 -9.35 0.37 16.89
CA GLU A 178 -10.60 0.94 16.43
C GLU A 178 -11.14 0.16 15.23
N ILE A 179 -12.47 0.11 15.11
CA ILE A 179 -13.16 -0.44 13.94
C ILE A 179 -14.05 0.64 13.35
N HIS A 180 -13.67 1.16 12.20
CA HIS A 180 -14.46 2.09 11.41
C HIS A 180 -15.29 1.28 10.40
N PHE A 181 -16.46 0.79 10.83
CA PHE A 181 -17.31 -0.08 10.02
C PHE A 181 -17.93 0.70 8.85
N ASN A 182 -17.90 0.25 7.64
CA ASN A 182 -17.24 -0.86 6.94
C ASN A 182 -15.94 -0.41 6.25
N ALA A 183 -15.29 0.63 6.76
CA ALA A 183 -14.13 1.24 6.16
C ALA A 183 -12.84 0.43 6.42
N HIS A 184 -12.38 0.37 7.66
CA HIS A 184 -11.12 -0.28 8.04
C HIS A 184 -11.01 -0.45 9.56
N ARG A 185 -9.99 -1.20 9.99
CA ARG A 185 -9.50 -1.20 11.37
C ARG A 185 -8.27 -0.31 11.49
N VAL A 186 -8.09 0.27 12.66
CA VAL A 186 -6.84 0.91 13.10
C VAL A 186 -6.34 0.09 14.28
N PHE A 187 -5.08 -0.29 14.29
CA PHE A 187 -4.52 -1.14 15.34
C PHE A 187 -3.51 -0.37 16.18
N ASN A 188 -3.37 -0.75 17.46
CA ASN A 188 -2.16 -0.40 18.16
C ASN A 188 -0.97 -1.12 17.49
N PRO A 189 0.18 -0.46 17.29
CA PRO A 189 1.32 -1.07 16.59
C PRO A 189 1.77 -2.42 17.17
N ASP A 190 1.67 -2.59 18.50
CA ASP A 190 2.08 -3.83 19.17
C ASP A 190 1.04 -4.95 19.06
N ASP A 191 -0.20 -4.64 18.68
CA ASP A 191 -1.30 -5.60 18.74
C ASP A 191 -1.08 -6.81 17.83
N VAL A 192 -0.38 -6.62 16.73
CA VAL A 192 -0.04 -7.68 15.77
C VAL A 192 0.71 -8.84 16.43
N PHE A 193 1.51 -8.61 17.46
CA PHE A 193 2.24 -9.66 18.16
C PHE A 193 1.36 -10.52 19.08
N SER A 194 0.15 -10.05 19.39
CA SER A 194 -0.87 -10.81 20.11
C SER A 194 -1.73 -11.68 19.19
N TRP A 195 -1.65 -11.46 17.88
CA TRP A 195 -2.45 -12.23 16.94
C TRP A 195 -2.03 -13.70 16.92
N LYS A 196 -2.99 -14.56 17.26
CA LYS A 196 -2.73 -16.00 17.29
C LYS A 196 -2.07 -16.56 16.01
N PRO A 197 -2.45 -16.15 14.78
CA PRO A 197 -1.77 -16.59 13.57
C PRO A 197 -0.27 -16.23 13.52
N ILE A 198 0.13 -15.07 14.03
CA ILE A 198 1.53 -14.64 14.07
C ILE A 198 2.33 -15.54 15.02
N ILE A 199 1.78 -15.78 16.23
CA ILE A 199 2.41 -16.63 17.26
C ILE A 199 2.52 -18.07 16.78
N ASP A 200 1.40 -18.67 16.36
CA ASP A 200 1.33 -20.09 15.94
C ASP A 200 2.13 -20.32 14.64
N GLY A 201 2.15 -19.32 13.76
CA GLY A 201 2.87 -19.36 12.48
C GLY A 201 4.38 -19.25 12.59
N GLY A 202 4.89 -18.82 13.75
CA GLY A 202 6.32 -18.62 13.98
C GLY A 202 6.88 -17.45 13.17
N LEU A 203 6.16 -16.33 13.10
CA LEU A 203 6.66 -15.12 12.47
C LEU A 203 7.48 -14.30 13.47
N GLU A 204 8.69 -13.95 13.08
CA GLU A 204 9.58 -13.05 13.81
C GLU A 204 9.70 -11.71 13.12
N LEU A 205 9.54 -10.62 13.86
CA LEU A 205 9.78 -9.28 13.33
C LEU A 205 11.27 -9.08 13.07
N LYS A 206 11.61 -8.73 11.83
CA LYS A 206 12.98 -8.39 11.43
C LYS A 206 13.21 -6.91 11.28
N ARG A 207 12.14 -6.18 10.94
CA ARG A 207 12.20 -4.73 10.71
C ARG A 207 10.83 -4.10 10.90
N PHE A 208 10.82 -2.89 11.46
CA PHE A 208 9.66 -2.04 11.54
C PHE A 208 9.97 -0.64 11.03
N ASP A 209 9.10 -0.15 10.15
CA ASP A 209 9.08 1.21 9.63
C ASP A 209 7.68 1.78 9.86
N TYR A 210 7.53 3.10 9.91
CA TYR A 210 6.18 3.68 9.94
C TYR A 210 6.13 5.04 9.26
N VAL A 211 4.91 5.41 8.86
CA VAL A 211 4.59 6.75 8.37
C VAL A 211 3.68 7.41 9.39
N ASP A 212 4.01 8.64 9.79
CA ASP A 212 3.28 9.38 10.81
C ASP A 212 2.05 10.15 10.27
N ASP A 213 1.38 10.93 11.14
CA ASP A 213 0.23 11.78 10.80
C ASP A 213 0.56 12.91 9.79
N HIS A 214 1.84 13.25 9.62
CA HIS A 214 2.31 14.25 8.66
C HIS A 214 2.63 13.64 7.30
N GLY A 215 2.66 12.32 7.22
CA GLY A 215 3.05 11.56 6.04
C GLY A 215 4.56 11.39 5.91
N ASP A 216 5.32 11.58 6.98
CA ASP A 216 6.76 11.42 7.03
C ASP A 216 7.15 9.98 7.38
N LEU A 217 8.17 9.44 6.69
CA LEU A 217 8.63 8.07 6.85
C LEU A 217 9.78 7.96 7.87
N TYR A 218 9.61 7.07 8.83
CA TYR A 218 10.61 6.65 9.80
C TYR A 218 11.03 5.22 9.54
N LYS A 219 12.34 4.99 9.37
CA LYS A 219 12.87 3.70 8.92
C LYS A 219 13.60 2.95 10.01
N ASN A 220 13.35 1.63 10.09
CA ASN A 220 14.08 0.67 10.93
C ASN A 220 14.21 1.12 12.38
N ILE A 221 13.09 1.42 13.00
CA ILE A 221 13.01 1.87 14.39
C ILE A 221 12.46 0.77 15.30
N GLN A 222 12.66 0.93 16.60
CA GLN A 222 11.98 0.07 17.58
C GLN A 222 10.52 0.52 17.72
N ILE A 223 9.60 -0.43 17.74
CA ILE A 223 8.16 -0.15 17.91
C ILE A 223 7.88 0.64 19.20
N THR A 224 8.66 0.39 20.27
CA THR A 224 8.55 1.08 21.55
C THR A 224 8.97 2.54 21.50
N ASP A 225 9.69 2.95 20.46
CA ASP A 225 10.30 4.29 20.35
C ASP A 225 9.47 5.24 19.46
N ILE A 226 8.32 4.77 18.95
CA ILE A 226 7.48 5.62 18.09
C ILE A 226 6.65 6.61 18.93
N ASP A 227 6.51 7.82 18.40
CA ASP A 227 5.45 8.73 18.81
C ASP A 227 4.15 8.26 18.16
N LEU A 228 3.25 7.69 18.99
CA LEU A 228 2.03 7.04 18.48
C LEU A 228 1.17 8.01 17.68
N PRO A 229 0.98 7.79 16.38
CA PRO A 229 0.14 8.64 15.55
C PRO A 229 -1.33 8.52 15.93
N ASN A 230 -2.16 9.46 15.47
CA ASN A 230 -3.61 9.28 15.52
C ASN A 230 -4.06 8.35 14.38
N TYR A 231 -3.43 8.48 13.21
CA TYR A 231 -3.68 7.65 12.03
C TYR A 231 -2.41 7.57 11.18
N GLY A 232 -1.50 6.69 11.54
CA GLY A 232 -0.28 6.42 10.79
C GLY A 232 -0.36 5.10 10.01
N CYS A 233 0.76 4.70 9.43
CA CYS A 233 0.91 3.41 8.76
C CYS A 233 2.08 2.64 9.34
N GLY A 234 1.83 1.49 9.96
CA GLY A 234 2.89 0.55 10.35
C GLY A 234 3.29 -0.32 9.16
N ILE A 235 4.59 -0.50 8.95
CA ILE A 235 5.16 -1.34 7.88
C ILE A 235 6.09 -2.35 8.55
N TYR A 236 5.68 -3.61 8.53
CA TYR A 236 6.33 -4.72 9.24
C TYR A 236 6.98 -5.66 8.23
N THR A 237 8.21 -6.02 8.47
CA THR A 237 8.89 -7.11 7.75
C THR A 237 9.09 -8.27 8.71
N PHE A 238 8.35 -9.35 8.48
CA PHE A 238 8.43 -10.59 9.23
C PHE A 238 9.16 -11.68 8.45
N GLU A 239 9.84 -12.56 9.16
CA GLU A 239 10.37 -13.81 8.63
C GLU A 239 9.68 -15.00 9.30
N LYS A 240 9.27 -16.00 8.50
CA LYS A 240 8.71 -17.24 9.03
C LYS A 240 9.86 -18.17 9.43
N VAL A 241 10.09 -18.28 10.74
CA VAL A 241 11.16 -19.15 11.25
C VAL A 241 10.81 -20.63 11.09
N ASN A 242 11.83 -21.43 10.83
CA ASN A 242 11.69 -22.88 10.88
C ASN A 242 11.42 -23.28 12.33
N LYS A 243 10.23 -23.81 12.64
CA LYS A 243 10.05 -24.50 13.90
C LYS A 243 11.00 -25.71 13.87
N LEU A 244 12.07 -25.66 14.68
CA LEU A 244 12.87 -26.85 14.94
C LEU A 244 11.91 -27.92 15.47
N SER A 245 11.74 -28.97 14.69
CA SER A 245 10.93 -30.16 15.04
C SER A 245 11.56 -30.91 16.20
#